data_1d5fdfd01a51774464ba1e4cd4d195b5
#
_entry.id   1d5fdfd01a51774464ba1e4cd4d195b5
#
_cell.length_a   1.000
_cell.length_b   1.000
_cell.length_c   1.000
_cell.angle_alpha   90.00
_cell.angle_beta   90.00
_cell.angle_gamma   90.00
#
_symmetry.space_group_name_H-M   'P 1'
#
loop_
_entity.id
_entity.type
_entity.pdbx_description
1 polymer ?
#
loop_
_entity_poly.entity_id
_entity_poly.type
_entity_poly.pdbx_seq_one_letter_code
_entity_poly.pdbx_strand_id
1 'polypeptide(L)'
;MKNFRLLLLCLLVFISACNNSAKNNPEAFDQLLEDYYQESLALYRLPSTYLGETRYNDSLPNYLSAEFSVKEIALNTKYASAVEQFTELFSPTQQLSKELLLWETSMALESKKFKKELIPVDQMWSFHLNFGQLASGQGAQPFVTEQDYANWLIRIEGYLQWMQSAEDNMRKGTETGWVLPIALIKKVIPQLEQMINNSAEEHLFYGPIAALPEGFSAEAKARITAEYVAAINDKIIPAYTQLYAFMVSDYLAAGRTSSGFDALTDGAAYYQYAIKLYTTTEMTPDEIHQLGLDEVARIRTAMEGVMVQVGFKGDLAAFFDHVRTAPALMPYTDPQEVIDNFNAIHQRVIPKVNEL
;
A
#
# COMPACT_ATOMS: atom_id res chain seq x y z
N MET A 1 -43.87 4.30 -50.55
CA MET A 1 -42.41 4.26 -50.26
C MET A 1 -41.95 5.34 -49.26
N LYS A 2 -42.51 6.54 -49.25
CA LYS A 2 -42.14 7.60 -48.25
C LYS A 2 -42.47 7.22 -46.79
N ASN A 3 -43.64 6.61 -46.58
CA ASN A 3 -44.10 6.25 -45.22
C ASN A 3 -43.33 5.06 -44.62
N PHE A 4 -42.73 4.17 -45.46
CA PHE A 4 -41.94 3.06 -44.98
C PHE A 4 -40.55 3.52 -44.49
N ARG A 5 -39.95 4.54 -45.12
CA ARG A 5 -38.70 5.15 -44.68
C ARG A 5 -38.83 5.90 -43.36
N LEU A 6 -39.99 6.54 -43.11
CA LEU A 6 -40.29 7.24 -41.86
C LEU A 6 -40.45 6.26 -40.70
N LEU A 7 -41.09 5.10 -40.93
CA LEU A 7 -41.24 4.04 -39.94
C LEU A 7 -39.91 3.39 -39.57
N LEU A 8 -39.02 3.20 -40.55
CA LEU A 8 -37.69 2.66 -40.30
C LEU A 8 -36.79 3.63 -39.52
N LEU A 9 -36.92 4.94 -39.74
CA LEU A 9 -36.18 5.97 -39.00
C LEU A 9 -36.67 6.07 -37.54
N CYS A 10 -37.99 5.96 -37.30
CA CYS A 10 -38.56 5.92 -35.96
C CYS A 10 -38.12 4.64 -35.19
N LEU A 11 -38.04 3.47 -35.89
CA LEU A 11 -37.59 2.22 -35.26
C LEU A 11 -36.10 2.29 -34.84
N LEU A 12 -35.22 2.92 -35.64
CA LEU A 12 -33.82 3.12 -35.33
C LEU A 12 -33.59 4.07 -34.14
N VAL A 13 -34.44 5.11 -34.02
CA VAL A 13 -34.39 6.05 -32.86
C VAL A 13 -34.86 5.37 -31.59
N PHE A 14 -35.88 4.49 -31.65
CA PHE A 14 -36.33 3.71 -30.48
C PHE A 14 -35.31 2.67 -30.03
N ILE A 15 -34.57 2.01 -30.94
CA ILE A 15 -33.54 1.04 -30.59
C ILE A 15 -32.32 1.75 -29.93
N SER A 16 -31.99 2.96 -30.38
CA SER A 16 -30.93 3.76 -29.77
C SER A 16 -31.33 4.32 -28.39
N ALA A 17 -32.58 4.71 -28.18
CA ALA A 17 -33.07 5.19 -26.89
C ALA A 17 -33.19 4.06 -25.85
N CYS A 18 -33.64 2.85 -26.25
CA CYS A 18 -33.65 1.69 -25.35
C CYS A 18 -32.25 1.20 -24.94
N ASN A 19 -31.25 1.32 -25.82
CA ASN A 19 -29.88 0.93 -25.50
C ASN A 19 -29.20 1.92 -24.50
N ASN A 20 -29.60 3.21 -24.52
CA ASN A 20 -29.07 4.19 -23.58
C ASN A 20 -29.72 4.10 -22.20
N SER A 21 -31.05 3.85 -22.14
CA SER A 21 -31.74 3.71 -20.86
C SER A 21 -31.40 2.40 -20.13
N ALA A 22 -31.01 1.33 -20.84
CA ALA A 22 -30.56 0.07 -20.24
C ALA A 22 -29.16 0.17 -19.62
N LYS A 23 -28.34 1.15 -20.01
CA LYS A 23 -27.01 1.37 -19.49
C LYS A 23 -26.94 2.29 -18.27
N ASN A 24 -28.00 3.00 -17.97
CA ASN A 24 -28.05 4.05 -16.95
C ASN A 24 -29.12 3.73 -15.89
N ASN A 25 -29.01 2.53 -15.30
CA ASN A 25 -29.86 2.08 -14.20
C ASN A 25 -29.00 1.69 -12.98
N PRO A 26 -29.58 1.60 -11.76
CA PRO A 26 -28.85 1.29 -10.52
C PRO A 26 -28.05 -0.02 -10.62
N GLU A 27 -28.65 -1.06 -11.16
CA GLU A 27 -28.04 -2.38 -11.26
C GLU A 27 -26.85 -2.38 -12.23
N ALA A 28 -26.90 -1.62 -13.31
CA ALA A 28 -25.77 -1.47 -14.24
C ALA A 28 -24.60 -0.68 -13.60
N PHE A 29 -24.89 0.28 -12.72
CA PHE A 29 -23.87 0.98 -11.97
C PHE A 29 -23.22 0.06 -10.93
N ASP A 30 -24.00 -0.68 -10.18
CA ASP A 30 -23.49 -1.64 -9.19
C ASP A 30 -22.65 -2.74 -9.87
N GLN A 31 -23.05 -3.20 -11.06
CA GLN A 31 -22.27 -4.14 -11.86
C GLN A 31 -20.95 -3.51 -12.34
N LEU A 32 -20.93 -2.22 -12.71
CA LEU A 32 -19.69 -1.51 -13.07
C LEU A 32 -18.71 -1.50 -11.89
N LEU A 33 -19.18 -1.25 -10.67
CA LEU A 33 -18.35 -1.26 -9.47
C LEU A 33 -17.79 -2.66 -9.18
N GLU A 34 -18.63 -3.70 -9.32
CA GLU A 34 -18.19 -5.09 -9.14
C GLU A 34 -17.15 -5.48 -10.21
N ASP A 35 -17.37 -5.13 -11.47
CA ASP A 35 -16.42 -5.39 -12.55
C ASP A 35 -15.06 -4.70 -12.29
N TYR A 36 -15.08 -3.43 -11.84
CA TYR A 36 -13.88 -2.71 -11.44
C TYR A 36 -13.16 -3.43 -10.30
N TYR A 37 -13.90 -3.84 -9.28
CA TYR A 37 -13.34 -4.58 -8.15
C TYR A 37 -12.67 -5.87 -8.60
N GLN A 38 -13.35 -6.70 -9.39
CA GLN A 38 -12.81 -7.99 -9.85
C GLN A 38 -11.61 -7.82 -10.77
N GLU A 39 -11.62 -6.84 -11.68
CA GLU A 39 -10.48 -6.56 -12.55
C GLU A 39 -9.30 -5.97 -11.78
N SER A 40 -9.56 -5.16 -10.74
CA SER A 40 -8.54 -4.65 -9.83
C SER A 40 -7.88 -5.78 -9.04
N LEU A 41 -8.65 -6.73 -8.51
CA LEU A 41 -8.12 -7.92 -7.84
C LEU A 41 -7.21 -8.74 -8.78
N ALA A 42 -7.61 -8.89 -10.04
CA ALA A 42 -6.83 -9.63 -11.04
C ALA A 42 -5.54 -8.91 -11.44
N LEU A 43 -5.52 -7.58 -11.40
CA LEU A 43 -4.33 -6.76 -11.69
C LEU A 43 -3.40 -6.67 -10.47
N TYR A 44 -3.95 -6.35 -9.29
CA TYR A 44 -3.21 -6.16 -8.04
C TYR A 44 -3.27 -7.41 -7.16
N ARG A 45 -2.64 -8.49 -7.63
CA ARG A 45 -2.77 -9.84 -7.06
C ARG A 45 -2.28 -9.97 -5.62
N LEU A 46 -1.23 -9.27 -5.23
CA LEU A 46 -0.76 -9.31 -3.84
C LEU A 46 -1.68 -8.52 -2.89
N PRO A 47 -2.10 -7.28 -3.19
CA PRO A 47 -3.16 -6.62 -2.44
C PRO A 47 -4.44 -7.45 -2.26
N SER A 48 -4.82 -8.28 -3.25
CA SER A 48 -5.98 -9.17 -3.14
C SER A 48 -5.86 -10.17 -1.99
N THR A 49 -4.63 -10.65 -1.69
CA THR A 49 -4.38 -11.54 -0.55
C THR A 49 -4.72 -10.87 0.79
N TYR A 50 -4.45 -9.55 0.94
CA TYR A 50 -4.83 -8.80 2.14
C TYR A 50 -6.34 -8.63 2.32
N LEU A 51 -7.09 -8.74 1.22
CA LEU A 51 -8.56 -8.71 1.21
C LEU A 51 -9.18 -10.12 1.41
N GLY A 52 -8.35 -11.14 1.64
CA GLY A 52 -8.79 -12.52 1.82
C GLY A 52 -9.07 -13.27 0.51
N GLU A 53 -8.76 -12.69 -0.65
CA GLU A 53 -8.91 -13.34 -1.94
C GLU A 53 -7.74 -14.29 -2.22
N THR A 54 -8.02 -15.57 -2.30
CA THR A 54 -7.00 -16.63 -2.41
C THR A 54 -6.66 -17.02 -3.85
N ARG A 55 -7.49 -16.63 -4.84
CA ARG A 55 -7.33 -17.00 -6.27
C ARG A 55 -5.96 -16.64 -6.87
N TYR A 56 -5.28 -15.66 -6.29
CA TYR A 56 -4.04 -15.11 -6.82
C TYR A 56 -2.83 -15.34 -5.90
N ASN A 57 -2.93 -16.23 -4.92
CA ASN A 57 -1.86 -16.49 -3.96
C ASN A 57 -0.60 -17.13 -4.58
N ASP A 58 -0.71 -17.66 -5.80
CA ASP A 58 0.37 -18.21 -6.61
C ASP A 58 1.00 -17.20 -7.58
N SER A 59 0.76 -15.92 -7.40
CA SER A 59 1.19 -14.94 -8.41
C SER A 59 1.60 -13.60 -7.79
N LEU A 60 2.65 -13.04 -8.36
CA LEU A 60 3.14 -11.70 -8.05
C LEU A 60 3.52 -10.98 -9.34
N PRO A 61 2.69 -10.05 -9.84
CA PRO A 61 3.05 -9.23 -10.99
C PRO A 61 4.26 -8.33 -10.70
N ASN A 62 5.06 -8.07 -11.71
CA ASN A 62 6.11 -7.07 -11.58
C ASN A 62 5.55 -5.65 -11.71
N TYR A 63 5.20 -5.05 -10.58
CA TYR A 63 4.59 -3.71 -10.47
C TYR A 63 5.47 -2.57 -11.01
N LEU A 64 6.75 -2.81 -11.23
CA LEU A 64 7.70 -1.82 -11.78
C LEU A 64 7.89 -1.95 -13.29
N SER A 65 7.30 -2.95 -13.93
CA SER A 65 7.45 -3.18 -15.37
C SER A 65 6.61 -2.19 -16.18
N ALA A 66 7.10 -1.85 -17.39
CA ALA A 66 6.34 -1.06 -18.35
C ALA A 66 5.03 -1.77 -18.76
N GLU A 67 5.04 -3.11 -18.86
CA GLU A 67 3.85 -3.89 -19.16
C GLU A 67 2.77 -3.72 -18.10
N PHE A 68 3.15 -3.76 -16.80
CA PHE A 68 2.22 -3.52 -15.71
C PHE A 68 1.63 -2.10 -15.77
N SER A 69 2.47 -1.10 -16.01
CA SER A 69 2.02 0.29 -16.15
C SER A 69 1.01 0.47 -17.27
N VAL A 70 1.18 -0.20 -18.42
CA VAL A 70 0.21 -0.18 -19.52
C VAL A 70 -1.14 -0.77 -19.10
N LYS A 71 -1.13 -1.91 -18.39
CA LYS A 71 -2.36 -2.54 -17.88
C LYS A 71 -3.07 -1.66 -16.86
N GLU A 72 -2.32 -1.02 -15.97
CA GLU A 72 -2.85 -0.11 -14.95
C GLU A 72 -3.49 1.14 -15.59
N ILE A 73 -2.84 1.74 -16.58
CA ILE A 73 -3.41 2.85 -17.37
C ILE A 73 -4.69 2.40 -18.07
N ALA A 74 -4.69 1.23 -18.72
CA ALA A 74 -5.86 0.72 -19.42
C ALA A 74 -7.05 0.48 -18.48
N LEU A 75 -6.83 -0.11 -17.31
CA LEU A 75 -7.85 -0.33 -16.28
C LEU A 75 -8.47 1.00 -15.86
N ASN A 76 -7.64 1.95 -15.41
CA ASN A 76 -8.12 3.21 -14.88
C ASN A 76 -8.81 4.07 -15.96
N THR A 77 -8.29 4.08 -17.20
CA THR A 77 -8.93 4.78 -18.32
C THR A 77 -10.30 4.18 -18.67
N LYS A 78 -10.41 2.84 -18.69
CA LYS A 78 -11.66 2.13 -18.94
C LYS A 78 -12.75 2.56 -17.96
N TYR A 79 -12.43 2.50 -16.66
CA TYR A 79 -13.43 2.75 -15.62
C TYR A 79 -13.71 4.22 -15.37
N ALA A 80 -12.74 5.11 -15.53
CA ALA A 80 -12.97 6.55 -15.55
C ALA A 80 -14.00 6.92 -16.64
N SER A 81 -13.77 6.45 -17.87
CA SER A 81 -14.67 6.73 -18.99
C SER A 81 -16.06 6.07 -18.86
N ALA A 82 -16.11 4.87 -18.28
CA ALA A 82 -17.36 4.15 -18.09
C ALA A 82 -18.24 4.79 -17.02
N VAL A 83 -17.66 5.19 -15.89
CA VAL A 83 -18.41 5.79 -14.78
C VAL A 83 -18.96 7.18 -15.10
N GLU A 84 -18.29 7.95 -15.97
CA GLU A 84 -18.78 9.25 -16.43
C GLU A 84 -20.11 9.17 -17.22
N GLN A 85 -20.40 8.01 -17.81
CA GLN A 85 -21.64 7.80 -18.57
C GLN A 85 -22.89 7.72 -17.69
N PHE A 86 -22.73 7.50 -16.38
CA PHE A 86 -23.82 7.50 -15.41
C PHE A 86 -24.10 8.93 -14.95
N THR A 87 -25.01 9.62 -15.64
CA THR A 87 -25.36 11.02 -15.38
C THR A 87 -26.43 11.19 -14.30
N GLU A 88 -27.29 10.19 -14.12
CA GLU A 88 -28.29 10.13 -13.06
C GLU A 88 -27.90 9.06 -12.05
N LEU A 89 -27.98 9.41 -10.78
CA LEU A 89 -27.62 8.52 -9.66
C LEU A 89 -28.82 8.35 -8.76
N PHE A 90 -28.96 7.13 -8.29
CA PHE A 90 -30.21 6.63 -7.74
C PHE A 90 -30.20 6.64 -6.20
N SER A 91 -29.02 6.72 -5.59
CA SER A 91 -28.87 6.80 -4.14
C SER A 91 -27.65 7.66 -3.74
N PRO A 92 -27.63 8.22 -2.52
CA PRO A 92 -26.45 8.91 -1.99
C PRO A 92 -25.19 8.03 -1.95
N THR A 93 -25.35 6.73 -1.70
CA THR A 93 -24.23 5.77 -1.70
C THR A 93 -23.64 5.61 -3.10
N GLN A 94 -24.46 5.48 -4.12
CA GLN A 94 -23.99 5.39 -5.51
C GLN A 94 -23.32 6.70 -5.98
N GLN A 95 -23.83 7.86 -5.53
CA GLN A 95 -23.19 9.14 -5.77
C GLN A 95 -21.78 9.17 -5.19
N LEU A 96 -21.64 8.79 -3.92
CA LEU A 96 -20.33 8.71 -3.25
C LEU A 96 -19.39 7.71 -3.93
N SER A 97 -19.88 6.53 -4.29
CA SER A 97 -19.10 5.52 -5.00
C SER A 97 -18.60 6.01 -6.36
N LYS A 98 -19.42 6.76 -7.08
CA LYS A 98 -19.04 7.40 -8.35
C LYS A 98 -17.91 8.42 -8.14
N GLU A 99 -18.05 9.29 -7.16
CA GLU A 99 -17.05 10.32 -6.84
C GLU A 99 -15.73 9.69 -6.44
N LEU A 100 -15.76 8.64 -5.60
CA LEU A 100 -14.58 7.89 -5.20
C LEU A 100 -13.91 7.19 -6.37
N LEU A 101 -14.66 6.53 -7.26
CA LEU A 101 -14.09 5.84 -8.41
C LEU A 101 -13.46 6.84 -9.40
N LEU A 102 -14.11 7.99 -9.65
CA LEU A 102 -13.54 9.08 -10.46
C LEU A 102 -12.25 9.62 -9.84
N TRP A 103 -12.26 9.85 -8.53
CA TRP A 103 -11.08 10.29 -7.81
C TRP A 103 -9.93 9.29 -7.92
N GLU A 104 -10.17 8.05 -7.57
CA GLU A 104 -9.16 6.98 -7.58
C GLU A 104 -8.53 6.79 -8.96
N THR A 105 -9.38 6.66 -9.99
CA THR A 105 -8.90 6.49 -11.37
C THR A 105 -8.17 7.71 -11.89
N SER A 106 -8.62 8.94 -11.55
CA SER A 106 -7.95 10.17 -11.97
C SER A 106 -6.58 10.32 -11.29
N MET A 107 -6.47 10.02 -9.99
CA MET A 107 -5.21 10.08 -9.27
C MET A 107 -4.23 9.00 -9.76
N ALA A 108 -4.72 7.81 -10.07
CA ALA A 108 -3.90 6.76 -10.66
C ALA A 108 -3.32 7.16 -12.03
N LEU A 109 -4.15 7.76 -12.91
CA LEU A 109 -3.70 8.26 -14.22
C LEU A 109 -2.76 9.46 -14.09
N GLU A 110 -3.06 10.40 -13.19
CA GLU A 110 -2.20 11.56 -12.93
C GLU A 110 -0.83 11.15 -12.40
N SER A 111 -0.76 10.10 -11.56
CA SER A 111 0.50 9.58 -11.03
C SER A 111 1.51 9.20 -12.10
N LYS A 112 1.05 8.82 -13.30
CA LYS A 112 1.88 8.39 -14.42
C LYS A 112 2.66 9.53 -15.10
N LYS A 113 2.37 10.78 -14.73
CA LYS A 113 3.18 11.93 -15.14
C LYS A 113 4.52 12.00 -14.40
N PHE A 114 4.65 11.30 -13.28
CA PHE A 114 5.79 11.36 -12.38
C PHE A 114 6.58 10.05 -12.37
N LYS A 115 7.88 10.15 -12.25
CA LYS A 115 8.82 9.01 -12.36
C LYS A 115 9.02 8.29 -11.02
N LYS A 116 7.92 8.00 -10.30
CA LYS A 116 7.99 7.34 -8.98
C LYS A 116 8.66 5.97 -9.03
N GLU A 117 8.50 5.27 -10.15
CA GLU A 117 9.12 3.98 -10.40
C GLU A 117 10.65 4.00 -10.38
N LEU A 118 11.27 5.19 -10.45
CA LEU A 118 12.73 5.35 -10.37
C LEU A 118 13.25 5.40 -8.91
N ILE A 119 12.36 5.48 -7.91
CA ILE A 119 12.69 5.42 -6.48
C ILE A 119 11.82 4.34 -5.82
N PRO A 120 11.94 3.06 -6.20
CA PRO A 120 11.06 1.99 -5.71
C PRO A 120 11.45 1.46 -4.33
N VAL A 121 12.63 1.84 -3.82
CA VAL A 121 13.17 1.37 -2.54
C VAL A 121 13.37 2.56 -1.60
N ASP A 122 12.73 2.51 -0.43
CA ASP A 122 12.92 3.46 0.66
C ASP A 122 13.02 2.73 2.01
N GLN A 123 13.27 3.47 3.09
CA GLN A 123 13.52 2.88 4.42
C GLN A 123 12.23 2.59 5.22
N MET A 124 11.04 2.88 4.70
CA MET A 124 9.82 2.86 5.53
C MET A 124 8.63 2.13 4.88
N TRP A 125 8.32 2.42 3.62
CA TRP A 125 7.12 1.92 2.94
C TRP A 125 7.43 1.11 1.67
N SER A 126 8.64 0.64 1.56
CA SER A 126 9.12 -0.06 0.38
C SER A 126 8.62 -1.50 0.29
N PHE A 127 8.41 -1.95 -0.94
CA PHE A 127 7.90 -3.29 -1.21
C PHE A 127 8.81 -4.39 -0.65
N HIS A 128 10.14 -4.21 -0.62
CA HIS A 128 11.05 -5.18 -0.03
C HIS A 128 10.83 -5.40 1.47
N LEU A 129 10.39 -4.38 2.21
CA LEU A 129 10.03 -4.50 3.63
C LEU A 129 8.70 -5.24 3.79
N ASN A 130 7.68 -4.84 3.00
CA ASN A 130 6.36 -5.45 3.06
C ASN A 130 6.40 -6.93 2.63
N PHE A 131 7.18 -7.26 1.60
CA PHE A 131 7.34 -8.65 1.17
C PHE A 131 8.10 -9.49 2.19
N GLY A 132 9.12 -8.92 2.85
CA GLY A 132 9.80 -9.54 3.99
C GLY A 132 8.84 -9.83 5.15
N GLN A 133 7.92 -8.92 5.47
CA GLN A 133 6.91 -9.15 6.50
C GLN A 133 5.96 -10.32 6.14
N LEU A 134 5.53 -10.42 4.88
CA LEU A 134 4.74 -11.57 4.42
C LEU A 134 5.56 -12.88 4.51
N ALA A 135 6.83 -12.81 4.15
CA ALA A 135 7.77 -13.95 4.19
C ALA A 135 8.00 -14.51 5.59
N SER A 136 7.82 -13.70 6.65
CA SER A 136 7.94 -14.15 8.03
C SER A 136 6.85 -15.13 8.48
N GLY A 137 5.78 -15.29 7.70
CA GLY A 137 4.60 -16.07 8.07
C GLY A 137 3.65 -15.37 9.05
N GLN A 138 3.90 -14.11 9.39
CA GLN A 138 3.08 -13.31 10.32
C GLN A 138 2.20 -12.28 9.60
N GLY A 139 1.99 -12.45 8.30
CA GLY A 139 1.20 -11.56 7.47
C GLY A 139 -0.05 -12.21 6.89
N ALA A 140 -0.64 -11.57 5.88
CA ALA A 140 -1.84 -12.05 5.20
C ALA A 140 -1.60 -13.27 4.29
N GLN A 141 -0.35 -13.59 3.97
CA GLN A 141 -0.01 -14.78 3.18
C GLN A 141 -0.31 -16.05 3.99
N PRO A 142 -1.20 -16.94 3.52
CA PRO A 142 -1.47 -18.19 4.22
C PRO A 142 -0.30 -19.19 4.11
N PHE A 143 -0.09 -19.96 5.19
CA PHE A 143 0.87 -21.07 5.28
C PHE A 143 0.22 -22.23 6.06
N VAL A 144 -0.94 -22.71 5.57
CA VAL A 144 -1.76 -23.73 6.24
C VAL A 144 -1.72 -25.07 5.51
N THR A 145 -1.65 -25.04 4.18
CA THR A 145 -1.63 -26.21 3.31
C THR A 145 -0.30 -26.31 2.55
N GLU A 146 0.09 -27.49 2.08
CA GLU A 146 1.28 -27.66 1.23
C GLU A 146 1.22 -26.77 -0.02
N GLN A 147 0.00 -26.52 -0.55
CA GLN A 147 -0.21 -25.65 -1.69
C GLN A 147 0.14 -24.20 -1.36
N ASP A 148 -0.12 -23.72 -0.14
CA ASP A 148 0.24 -22.36 0.27
C ASP A 148 1.76 -22.15 0.22
N TYR A 149 2.52 -23.14 0.68
CA TYR A 149 3.99 -23.12 0.60
C TYR A 149 4.48 -23.11 -0.85
N ALA A 150 3.87 -23.93 -1.73
CA ALA A 150 4.20 -23.93 -3.16
C ALA A 150 3.85 -22.59 -3.82
N ASN A 151 2.70 -22.00 -3.52
CA ASN A 151 2.27 -20.69 -4.01
C ASN A 151 3.25 -19.59 -3.61
N TRP A 152 3.76 -19.63 -2.37
CA TRP A 152 4.75 -18.66 -1.91
C TRP A 152 6.07 -18.76 -2.68
N LEU A 153 6.56 -19.96 -2.97
CA LEU A 153 7.76 -20.15 -3.80
C LEU A 153 7.58 -19.54 -5.21
N ILE A 154 6.39 -19.64 -5.79
CA ILE A 154 6.08 -18.98 -7.07
C ILE A 154 6.10 -17.45 -6.90
N ARG A 155 5.57 -16.92 -5.80
CA ARG A 155 5.64 -15.47 -5.49
C ARG A 155 7.07 -14.97 -5.32
N ILE A 156 7.97 -15.77 -4.76
CA ILE A 156 9.39 -15.44 -4.67
C ILE A 156 9.97 -15.19 -6.07
N GLU A 157 9.64 -15.97 -7.08
CA GLU A 157 10.13 -15.73 -8.46
C GLU A 157 9.66 -14.37 -9.00
N GLY A 158 8.41 -13.99 -8.74
CA GLY A 158 7.89 -12.66 -9.08
C GLY A 158 8.60 -11.54 -8.32
N TYR A 159 8.93 -11.78 -7.04
CA TYR A 159 9.67 -10.83 -6.21
C TYR A 159 11.11 -10.61 -6.71
N LEU A 160 11.80 -11.65 -7.15
CA LEU A 160 13.12 -11.52 -7.75
C LEU A 160 13.10 -10.66 -9.03
N GLN A 161 12.05 -10.82 -9.85
CA GLN A 161 11.86 -9.96 -11.03
C GLN A 161 11.61 -8.50 -10.63
N TRP A 162 10.85 -8.28 -9.55
CA TRP A 162 10.65 -6.94 -8.99
C TRP A 162 11.96 -6.34 -8.49
N MET A 163 12.79 -7.09 -7.76
CA MET A 163 14.09 -6.61 -7.26
C MET A 163 15.03 -6.21 -8.40
N GLN A 164 15.10 -7.01 -9.46
CA GLN A 164 15.88 -6.66 -10.65
C GLN A 164 15.37 -5.38 -11.31
N SER A 165 14.05 -5.25 -11.46
CA SER A 165 13.45 -4.03 -12.03
C SER A 165 13.64 -2.82 -11.11
N ALA A 166 13.66 -3.01 -9.80
CA ALA A 166 13.94 -1.94 -8.84
C ALA A 166 15.36 -1.39 -9.04
N GLU A 167 16.36 -2.26 -9.13
CA GLU A 167 17.74 -1.84 -9.41
C GLU A 167 17.86 -1.15 -10.77
N ASP A 168 17.29 -1.73 -11.85
CA ASP A 168 17.32 -1.16 -13.19
C ASP A 168 16.69 0.23 -13.24
N ASN A 169 15.57 0.42 -12.57
CA ASN A 169 14.87 1.71 -12.50
C ASN A 169 15.66 2.72 -11.66
N MET A 170 16.23 2.29 -10.53
CA MET A 170 17.09 3.16 -9.70
C MET A 170 18.36 3.58 -10.46
N ARG A 171 18.95 2.74 -11.30
CA ARG A 171 20.06 3.12 -12.19
C ARG A 171 19.64 4.23 -13.17
N LYS A 172 18.46 4.13 -13.80
CA LYS A 172 17.88 5.22 -14.61
C LYS A 172 17.61 6.46 -13.77
N GLY A 173 17.23 6.27 -12.51
CA GLY A 173 17.06 7.36 -11.52
C GLY A 173 18.35 8.15 -11.32
N THR A 174 19.50 7.48 -11.21
CA THR A 174 20.81 8.15 -11.07
C THR A 174 21.14 9.03 -12.27
N GLU A 175 20.75 8.64 -13.49
CA GLU A 175 20.98 9.39 -14.72
C GLU A 175 20.09 10.65 -14.83
N THR A 176 18.91 10.62 -14.21
CA THR A 176 17.88 11.67 -14.34
C THR A 176 17.73 12.55 -13.09
N GLY A 177 18.47 12.24 -12.02
CA GLY A 177 18.39 12.97 -10.74
C GLY A 177 17.20 12.55 -9.87
N TRP A 178 16.43 11.51 -10.27
CA TRP A 178 15.37 10.92 -9.45
C TRP A 178 15.97 9.89 -8.48
N VAL A 179 16.55 10.40 -7.39
CA VAL A 179 17.26 9.59 -6.39
C VAL A 179 16.83 9.97 -4.97
N LEU A 180 17.03 9.05 -4.04
CA LEU A 180 16.81 9.31 -2.61
C LEU A 180 17.81 10.33 -2.04
N PRO A 181 17.45 11.03 -0.97
CA PRO A 181 18.41 11.71 -0.10
C PRO A 181 19.43 10.72 0.47
N ILE A 182 20.70 11.13 0.56
CA ILE A 182 21.78 10.34 1.18
C ILE A 182 21.40 9.87 2.59
N ALA A 183 20.69 10.70 3.36
CA ALA A 183 20.25 10.35 4.71
C ALA A 183 19.30 9.14 4.73
N LEU A 184 18.46 8.97 3.71
CA LEU A 184 17.56 7.83 3.57
C LEU A 184 18.27 6.60 3.02
N ILE A 185 19.18 6.76 2.06
CA ILE A 185 20.01 5.67 1.53
C ILE A 185 20.78 5.00 2.66
N LYS A 186 21.40 5.79 3.55
CA LYS A 186 22.11 5.29 4.74
C LYS A 186 21.23 4.50 5.72
N LYS A 187 19.90 4.66 5.65
CA LYS A 187 18.95 3.88 6.46
C LYS A 187 18.50 2.60 5.75
N VAL A 188 18.47 2.58 4.43
CA VAL A 188 18.13 1.39 3.64
C VAL A 188 19.26 0.37 3.67
N ILE A 189 20.52 0.81 3.54
CA ILE A 189 21.71 -0.08 3.50
C ILE A 189 21.72 -1.12 4.62
N PRO A 190 21.58 -0.76 5.92
CA PRO A 190 21.59 -1.76 6.99
C PRO A 190 20.38 -2.70 6.97
N GLN A 191 19.23 -2.28 6.41
CA GLN A 191 18.08 -3.16 6.24
C GLN A 191 18.36 -4.27 5.23
N LEU A 192 19.03 -3.93 4.12
CA LEU A 192 19.46 -4.91 3.12
C LEU A 192 20.57 -5.81 3.68
N GLU A 193 21.51 -5.26 4.45
CA GLU A 193 22.61 -6.00 5.09
C GLU A 193 22.08 -7.09 6.03
N GLN A 194 21.00 -6.83 6.77
CA GLN A 194 20.36 -7.83 7.64
C GLN A 194 19.79 -9.02 6.84
N MET A 195 19.49 -8.84 5.56
CA MET A 195 18.94 -9.90 4.71
C MET A 195 20.02 -10.75 4.03
N ILE A 196 21.30 -10.49 4.24
CA ILE A 196 22.39 -11.22 3.59
C ILE A 196 23.36 -11.90 4.58
N ASN A 197 23.33 -11.52 5.85
CA ASN A 197 24.32 -11.97 6.84
C ASN A 197 23.84 -13.14 7.71
N ASN A 198 22.69 -13.73 7.44
CA ASN A 198 22.08 -14.80 8.22
C ASN A 198 22.21 -16.16 7.50
N SER A 199 22.26 -17.26 8.27
CA SER A 199 22.02 -18.59 7.71
C SER A 199 20.57 -18.70 7.19
N ALA A 200 20.27 -19.71 6.38
CA ALA A 200 18.90 -19.91 5.89
C ALA A 200 17.90 -20.07 7.04
N GLU A 201 18.29 -20.77 8.10
CA GLU A 201 17.45 -21.05 9.27
C GLU A 201 17.17 -19.80 10.13
N GLU A 202 18.08 -18.82 10.12
CA GLU A 202 17.94 -17.55 10.83
C GLU A 202 17.33 -16.45 9.95
N HIS A 203 17.13 -16.74 8.67
CA HIS A 203 16.63 -15.77 7.72
C HIS A 203 15.13 -15.54 7.91
N LEU A 204 14.67 -14.28 7.73
CA LEU A 204 13.25 -13.91 7.88
C LEU A 204 12.31 -14.80 7.05
N PHE A 205 12.70 -15.19 5.84
CA PHE A 205 11.94 -16.05 4.94
C PHE A 205 11.81 -17.51 5.43
N TYR A 206 12.55 -17.90 6.46
CA TYR A 206 12.42 -19.23 7.08
C TYR A 206 11.27 -19.32 8.09
N GLY A 207 10.67 -18.19 8.46
CA GLY A 207 9.59 -18.14 9.46
C GLY A 207 8.48 -19.17 9.25
N PRO A 208 7.91 -19.34 8.04
CA PRO A 208 6.90 -20.36 7.78
C PRO A 208 7.41 -21.80 8.00
N ILE A 209 8.70 -22.06 7.77
CA ILE A 209 9.30 -23.38 7.97
C ILE A 209 9.47 -23.69 9.45
N ALA A 210 9.83 -22.70 10.27
CA ALA A 210 9.90 -22.86 11.72
C ALA A 210 8.53 -23.16 12.35
N ALA A 211 7.44 -22.83 11.65
CA ALA A 211 6.05 -22.99 12.08
C ALA A 211 5.24 -23.97 11.20
N LEU A 212 5.91 -24.96 10.56
CA LEU A 212 5.21 -25.96 9.72
C LEU A 212 4.08 -26.66 10.46
N PRO A 213 2.88 -26.79 9.86
CA PRO A 213 1.74 -27.47 10.47
C PRO A 213 2.06 -28.88 10.96
N GLU A 214 1.61 -29.23 12.16
CA GLU A 214 1.84 -30.55 12.76
C GLU A 214 1.29 -31.68 11.88
N GLY A 215 0.17 -31.45 11.20
CA GLY A 215 -0.52 -32.44 10.35
C GLY A 215 0.21 -32.79 9.04
N PHE A 216 1.30 -32.11 8.68
CA PHE A 216 2.08 -32.49 7.49
C PHE A 216 2.88 -33.79 7.74
N SER A 217 3.00 -34.64 6.70
CA SER A 217 3.84 -35.81 6.77
C SER A 217 5.32 -35.45 6.92
N ALA A 218 6.13 -36.38 7.41
CA ALA A 218 7.59 -36.17 7.54
C ALA A 218 8.23 -35.90 6.18
N GLU A 219 7.78 -36.56 5.14
CA GLU A 219 8.24 -36.40 3.75
C GLU A 219 7.87 -34.99 3.21
N ALA A 220 6.66 -34.52 3.47
CA ALA A 220 6.21 -33.19 3.07
C ALA A 220 7.03 -32.10 3.79
N LYS A 221 7.22 -32.25 5.11
CA LYS A 221 8.04 -31.32 5.90
C LYS A 221 9.47 -31.26 5.39
N ALA A 222 10.09 -32.41 5.13
CA ALA A 222 11.47 -32.46 4.62
C ALA A 222 11.60 -31.83 3.24
N ARG A 223 10.67 -32.11 2.33
CA ARG A 223 10.64 -31.52 0.97
C ARG A 223 10.48 -30.01 1.02
N ILE A 224 9.46 -29.51 1.71
CA ILE A 224 9.16 -28.08 1.82
C ILE A 224 10.35 -27.35 2.46
N THR A 225 10.92 -27.90 3.52
CA THR A 225 12.12 -27.32 4.16
C THR A 225 13.28 -27.20 3.17
N ALA A 226 13.56 -28.27 2.40
CA ALA A 226 14.65 -28.26 1.44
C ALA A 226 14.41 -27.23 0.32
N GLU A 227 13.18 -27.12 -0.20
CA GLU A 227 12.79 -26.14 -1.23
C GLU A 227 12.96 -24.69 -0.73
N TYR A 228 12.59 -24.40 0.53
CA TYR A 228 12.72 -23.06 1.11
C TYR A 228 14.18 -22.71 1.41
N VAL A 229 14.96 -23.64 1.97
CA VAL A 229 16.40 -23.43 2.18
C VAL A 229 17.11 -23.15 0.87
N ALA A 230 16.80 -23.90 -0.19
CA ALA A 230 17.34 -23.63 -1.53
C ALA A 230 16.91 -22.25 -2.06
N ALA A 231 15.61 -21.88 -1.93
CA ALA A 231 15.13 -20.57 -2.35
C ALA A 231 15.82 -19.43 -1.61
N ILE A 232 16.07 -19.56 -0.29
CA ILE A 232 16.75 -18.56 0.50
C ILE A 232 18.22 -18.45 0.06
N ASN A 233 18.95 -19.55 0.01
CA ASN A 233 20.41 -19.55 -0.25
C ASN A 233 20.74 -19.21 -1.70
N ASP A 234 19.99 -19.76 -2.65
CA ASP A 234 20.34 -19.70 -4.07
C ASP A 234 19.67 -18.53 -4.80
N LYS A 235 18.65 -17.90 -4.20
CA LYS A 235 17.87 -16.84 -4.86
C LYS A 235 17.74 -15.58 -4.02
N ILE A 236 17.20 -15.67 -2.79
CA ILE A 236 16.88 -14.50 -1.96
C ILE A 236 18.14 -13.79 -1.50
N ILE A 237 19.07 -14.49 -0.85
CA ILE A 237 20.34 -13.91 -0.37
C ILE A 237 21.14 -13.31 -1.53
N PRO A 238 21.33 -13.98 -2.68
CA PRO A 238 22.00 -13.38 -3.83
C PRO A 238 21.34 -12.12 -4.36
N ALA A 239 19.99 -12.07 -4.45
CA ALA A 239 19.27 -10.90 -4.93
C ALA A 239 19.42 -9.70 -3.98
N TYR A 240 19.32 -9.91 -2.67
CA TYR A 240 19.61 -8.88 -1.67
C TYR A 240 21.08 -8.43 -1.69
N THR A 241 22.02 -9.35 -1.89
CA THR A 241 23.47 -9.05 -2.02
C THR A 241 23.73 -8.14 -3.21
N GLN A 242 23.10 -8.41 -4.36
CA GLN A 242 23.20 -7.57 -5.55
C GLN A 242 22.65 -6.16 -5.29
N LEU A 243 21.45 -6.06 -4.75
CA LEU A 243 20.83 -4.76 -4.42
C LEU A 243 21.64 -3.99 -3.38
N TYR A 244 22.15 -4.66 -2.33
CA TYR A 244 23.02 -4.06 -1.33
C TYR A 244 24.31 -3.51 -1.98
N ALA A 245 24.98 -4.30 -2.80
CA ALA A 245 26.20 -3.88 -3.48
C ALA A 245 25.94 -2.62 -4.35
N PHE A 246 24.86 -2.60 -5.13
CA PHE A 246 24.46 -1.43 -5.90
C PHE A 246 24.19 -0.20 -5.01
N MET A 247 23.46 -0.38 -3.90
CA MET A 247 23.15 0.71 -2.97
C MET A 247 24.42 1.33 -2.36
N VAL A 248 25.41 0.52 -2.05
CA VAL A 248 26.67 0.98 -1.41
C VAL A 248 27.62 1.60 -2.44
N SER A 249 27.82 0.94 -3.59
CA SER A 249 28.82 1.36 -4.57
C SER A 249 28.39 2.53 -5.45
N ASP A 250 27.14 2.48 -5.95
CA ASP A 250 26.68 3.37 -7.01
C ASP A 250 25.64 4.39 -6.50
N TYR A 251 24.59 3.88 -5.85
CA TYR A 251 23.43 4.70 -5.53
C TYR A 251 23.69 5.71 -4.41
N LEU A 252 24.52 5.34 -3.40
CA LEU A 252 24.89 6.24 -2.33
C LEU A 252 25.66 7.47 -2.84
N ALA A 253 26.52 7.28 -3.83
CA ALA A 253 27.28 8.35 -4.44
C ALA A 253 26.41 9.30 -5.28
N ALA A 254 25.35 8.77 -5.88
CA ALA A 254 24.36 9.51 -6.66
C ALA A 254 23.30 10.21 -5.80
N GLY A 255 23.21 9.86 -4.51
CA GLY A 255 22.20 10.38 -3.60
C GLY A 255 22.24 11.89 -3.46
N ARG A 256 21.07 12.53 -3.36
CA ARG A 256 20.97 13.99 -3.19
C ARG A 256 21.22 14.42 -1.74
N THR A 257 21.76 15.61 -1.55
CA THR A 257 22.01 16.19 -0.21
C THR A 257 20.77 16.89 0.37
N SER A 258 19.84 17.33 -0.48
CA SER A 258 18.56 17.94 -0.07
C SER A 258 17.54 16.90 0.36
N SER A 259 16.59 17.27 1.24
CA SER A 259 15.51 16.40 1.69
C SER A 259 14.19 16.63 0.93
N GLY A 260 13.95 17.84 0.43
CA GLY A 260 12.70 18.21 -0.23
C GLY A 260 12.53 17.59 -1.62
N PHE A 261 11.28 17.42 -2.06
CA PHE A 261 10.97 16.97 -3.41
C PHE A 261 11.25 18.04 -4.49
N ASP A 262 11.28 19.31 -4.11
CA ASP A 262 11.62 20.44 -4.98
C ASP A 262 12.98 20.31 -5.67
N ALA A 263 13.88 19.51 -5.10
CA ALA A 263 15.18 19.21 -5.69
C ALA A 263 15.12 18.17 -6.84
N LEU A 264 14.01 17.50 -7.03
CA LEU A 264 13.80 16.57 -8.16
C LEU A 264 13.34 17.33 -9.40
N THR A 265 13.63 16.79 -10.58
CA THR A 265 13.00 17.26 -11.83
C THR A 265 11.49 17.09 -11.70
N ASP A 266 10.71 18.14 -11.95
CA ASP A 266 9.26 18.19 -11.76
C ASP A 266 8.80 17.94 -10.30
N GLY A 267 9.72 18.05 -9.33
CA GLY A 267 9.47 17.73 -7.93
C GLY A 267 8.41 18.61 -7.28
N ALA A 268 8.35 19.90 -7.63
CA ALA A 268 7.29 20.81 -7.15
C ALA A 268 5.89 20.36 -7.63
N ALA A 269 5.77 19.96 -8.91
CA ALA A 269 4.52 19.43 -9.46
C ALA A 269 4.15 18.09 -8.82
N TYR A 270 5.15 17.23 -8.59
CA TYR A 270 4.94 15.97 -7.86
C TYR A 270 4.46 16.22 -6.43
N TYR A 271 5.02 17.21 -5.73
CA TYR A 271 4.62 17.54 -4.36
C TYR A 271 3.18 18.08 -4.31
N GLN A 272 2.77 18.92 -5.28
CA GLN A 272 1.38 19.37 -5.40
C GLN A 272 0.41 18.19 -5.67
N TYR A 273 0.80 17.27 -6.57
CA TYR A 273 0.05 16.04 -6.77
C TYR A 273 -0.08 15.21 -5.47
N ALA A 274 1.00 15.07 -4.71
CA ALA A 274 1.01 14.34 -3.44
C ALA A 274 0.09 15.02 -2.39
N ILE A 275 0.10 16.36 -2.30
CA ILE A 275 -0.85 17.09 -1.46
C ILE A 275 -2.28 16.72 -1.84
N LYS A 276 -2.64 16.84 -3.11
CA LYS A 276 -3.97 16.50 -3.60
C LYS A 276 -4.34 15.04 -3.27
N LEU A 277 -3.44 14.10 -3.54
CA LEU A 277 -3.64 12.67 -3.27
C LEU A 277 -3.91 12.36 -1.79
N TYR A 278 -3.15 12.96 -0.86
CA TYR A 278 -3.21 12.62 0.56
C TYR A 278 -4.20 13.47 1.37
N THR A 279 -4.50 14.68 0.90
CA THR A 279 -5.39 15.60 1.62
C THR A 279 -6.76 15.77 0.97
N THR A 280 -6.90 15.34 -0.29
CA THR A 280 -8.08 15.58 -1.15
C THR A 280 -8.39 17.07 -1.34
N THR A 281 -7.42 17.95 -1.13
CA THR A 281 -7.55 19.42 -1.27
C THR A 281 -6.62 19.96 -2.36
N GLU A 282 -6.91 21.18 -2.80
CA GLU A 282 -6.07 21.93 -3.75
C GLU A 282 -5.16 22.95 -3.02
N MET A 283 -4.93 22.78 -1.71
CA MET A 283 -4.08 23.67 -0.93
C MET A 283 -2.65 23.67 -1.46
N THR A 284 -2.03 24.84 -1.42
CA THR A 284 -0.61 24.99 -1.73
C THR A 284 0.28 24.52 -0.56
N PRO A 285 1.57 24.20 -0.80
CA PRO A 285 2.52 23.92 0.26
C PRO A 285 2.60 25.00 1.33
N ASP A 286 2.57 26.28 0.92
CA ASP A 286 2.67 27.43 1.83
C ASP A 286 1.41 27.56 2.71
N GLU A 287 0.22 27.35 2.15
CA GLU A 287 -1.03 27.32 2.93
C GLU A 287 -1.03 26.20 3.96
N ILE A 288 -0.57 25.01 3.60
CA ILE A 288 -0.45 23.87 4.53
C ILE A 288 0.60 24.18 5.61
N HIS A 289 1.73 24.78 5.26
CA HIS A 289 2.74 25.18 6.23
C HIS A 289 2.20 26.20 7.23
N GLN A 290 1.48 27.24 6.75
CA GLN A 290 0.88 28.24 7.62
C GLN A 290 -0.20 27.63 8.52
N LEU A 291 -1.06 26.75 7.98
CA LEU A 291 -2.03 25.98 8.77
C LEU A 291 -1.34 25.19 9.88
N GLY A 292 -0.21 24.56 9.58
CA GLY A 292 0.59 23.83 10.57
C GLY A 292 1.11 24.73 11.70
N LEU A 293 1.60 25.93 11.38
CA LEU A 293 2.03 26.91 12.39
C LEU A 293 0.88 27.37 13.28
N ASP A 294 -0.27 27.66 12.69
CA ASP A 294 -1.48 28.10 13.40
C ASP A 294 -2.01 27.00 14.33
N GLU A 295 -2.02 25.74 13.87
CA GLU A 295 -2.43 24.58 14.67
C GLU A 295 -1.46 24.30 15.82
N VAL A 296 -0.16 24.43 15.63
CA VAL A 296 0.82 24.30 16.73
C VAL A 296 0.55 25.36 17.81
N ALA A 297 0.29 26.60 17.43
CA ALA A 297 -0.06 27.66 18.37
C ALA A 297 -1.39 27.39 19.12
N ARG A 298 -2.42 26.95 18.38
CA ARG A 298 -3.72 26.56 18.95
C ARG A 298 -3.59 25.41 19.94
N ILE A 299 -2.86 24.35 19.56
CA ILE A 299 -2.65 23.17 20.42
C ILE A 299 -1.88 23.54 21.67
N ARG A 300 -0.85 24.36 21.56
CA ARG A 300 -0.09 24.87 22.72
C ARG A 300 -1.00 25.60 23.71
N THR A 301 -1.82 26.51 23.23
CA THR A 301 -2.81 27.23 24.05
C THR A 301 -3.81 26.28 24.73
N ALA A 302 -4.28 25.26 23.99
CA ALA A 302 -5.17 24.25 24.55
C ALA A 302 -4.48 23.42 25.66
N MET A 303 -3.20 23.04 25.48
CA MET A 303 -2.43 22.32 26.50
C MET A 303 -2.23 23.17 27.77
N GLU A 304 -1.90 24.46 27.60
CA GLU A 304 -1.81 25.40 28.74
C GLU A 304 -3.17 25.55 29.49
N GLY A 305 -4.27 25.53 28.72
CA GLY A 305 -5.62 25.49 29.30
C GLY A 305 -5.89 24.23 30.12
N VAL A 306 -5.43 23.06 29.66
CA VAL A 306 -5.54 21.81 30.44
C VAL A 306 -4.72 21.88 31.73
N MET A 307 -3.50 22.44 31.69
CA MET A 307 -2.69 22.64 32.90
C MET A 307 -3.46 23.43 33.96
N VAL A 308 -4.16 24.51 33.56
CA VAL A 308 -4.98 25.31 34.45
C VAL A 308 -6.15 24.49 35.01
N GLN A 309 -6.85 23.72 34.18
CA GLN A 309 -7.99 22.90 34.57
C GLN A 309 -7.63 21.81 35.60
N VAL A 310 -6.43 21.19 35.44
CA VAL A 310 -5.97 20.18 36.43
C VAL A 310 -5.23 20.78 37.61
N GLY A 311 -5.09 22.11 37.67
CA GLY A 311 -4.45 22.83 38.78
C GLY A 311 -2.92 22.66 38.84
N PHE A 312 -2.27 22.25 37.72
CA PHE A 312 -0.84 22.11 37.69
C PHE A 312 -0.15 23.47 37.69
N LYS A 313 0.88 23.61 38.52
CA LYS A 313 1.68 24.84 38.64
C LYS A 313 3.09 24.60 38.09
N GLY A 314 3.43 25.26 37.04
CA GLY A 314 4.70 25.12 36.32
C GLY A 314 4.55 25.54 34.87
N ASP A 315 5.59 25.30 34.06
CA ASP A 315 5.53 25.45 32.61
C ASP A 315 5.10 24.14 31.90
N LEU A 316 4.91 24.22 30.62
CA LEU A 316 4.46 23.08 29.80
C LEU A 316 5.46 21.91 29.82
N ALA A 317 6.78 22.21 29.89
CA ALA A 317 7.80 21.17 29.96
C ALA A 317 7.71 20.38 31.29
N ALA A 318 7.59 21.10 32.40
CA ALA A 318 7.37 20.48 33.70
C ALA A 318 6.04 19.71 33.78
N PHE A 319 5.00 20.16 33.07
CA PHE A 319 3.74 19.44 32.96
C PHE A 319 3.90 18.13 32.21
N PHE A 320 4.63 18.11 31.12
CA PHE A 320 4.91 16.86 30.38
C PHE A 320 5.72 15.87 31.22
N ASP A 321 6.69 16.34 32.01
CA ASP A 321 7.44 15.48 32.92
C ASP A 321 6.53 14.90 34.01
N HIS A 322 5.66 15.73 34.57
CA HIS A 322 4.64 15.26 35.52
C HIS A 322 3.73 14.18 34.90
N VAL A 323 3.20 14.41 33.70
CA VAL A 323 2.32 13.42 33.01
C VAL A 323 3.05 12.11 32.76
N ARG A 324 4.33 12.16 32.35
CA ARG A 324 5.13 10.96 32.12
C ARG A 324 5.51 10.17 33.35
N THR A 325 5.56 10.82 34.51
CA THR A 325 6.07 10.22 35.74
C THR A 325 5.02 10.01 36.83
N ALA A 326 3.81 10.57 36.64
CA ALA A 326 2.73 10.44 37.62
C ALA A 326 2.20 8.99 37.69
N PRO A 327 2.30 8.30 38.84
CA PRO A 327 1.88 6.89 38.96
C PRO A 327 0.41 6.66 38.58
N ALA A 328 -0.46 7.64 38.86
CA ALA A 328 -1.88 7.57 38.50
C ALA A 328 -2.12 7.53 36.97
N LEU A 329 -1.20 8.06 36.17
CA LEU A 329 -1.28 8.05 34.70
C LEU A 329 -0.50 6.90 34.07
N MET A 330 0.32 6.21 34.86
CA MET A 330 1.13 5.05 34.45
C MET A 330 0.80 3.85 35.35
N PRO A 331 -0.45 3.31 35.27
CA PRO A 331 -0.96 2.33 36.22
C PRO A 331 -0.32 0.94 36.10
N TYR A 332 0.38 0.66 35.02
CA TYR A 332 0.95 -0.67 34.77
C TYR A 332 2.45 -0.67 35.03
N THR A 333 2.91 -1.67 35.77
CA THR A 333 4.32 -1.90 36.07
C THR A 333 4.83 -3.22 35.47
N ASP A 334 3.91 -4.13 35.12
CA ASP A 334 4.17 -5.41 34.51
C ASP A 334 3.48 -5.46 33.10
N PRO A 335 4.18 -5.89 32.03
CA PRO A 335 3.56 -6.11 30.72
C PRO A 335 2.33 -7.02 30.76
N GLN A 336 2.29 -8.00 31.68
CA GLN A 336 1.15 -8.90 31.81
C GLN A 336 -0.13 -8.17 32.26
N GLU A 337 -0.02 -7.17 33.12
CA GLU A 337 -1.17 -6.35 33.55
C GLU A 337 -1.84 -5.63 32.37
N VAL A 338 -1.05 -5.20 31.38
CA VAL A 338 -1.57 -4.59 30.14
C VAL A 338 -2.38 -5.62 29.34
N ILE A 339 -1.82 -6.81 29.16
CA ILE A 339 -2.49 -7.92 28.45
C ILE A 339 -3.78 -8.32 29.15
N ASP A 340 -3.74 -8.45 30.47
CA ASP A 340 -4.91 -8.84 31.29
C ASP A 340 -6.02 -7.78 31.20
N ASN A 341 -5.67 -6.49 31.21
CA ASN A 341 -6.65 -5.42 31.01
C ASN A 341 -7.27 -5.44 29.60
N PHE A 342 -6.48 -5.64 28.55
CA PHE A 342 -7.01 -5.80 27.20
C PHE A 342 -7.93 -7.02 27.08
N ASN A 343 -7.55 -8.15 27.67
CA ASN A 343 -8.39 -9.35 27.72
C ASN A 343 -9.71 -9.08 28.45
N ALA A 344 -9.69 -8.37 29.58
CA ALA A 344 -10.89 -7.98 30.32
C ALA A 344 -11.81 -7.06 29.51
N ILE A 345 -11.25 -6.12 28.73
CA ILE A 345 -12.00 -5.28 27.79
C ILE A 345 -12.63 -6.15 26.70
N HIS A 346 -11.85 -7.03 26.08
CA HIS A 346 -12.29 -7.93 25.01
C HIS A 346 -13.48 -8.80 25.46
N GLN A 347 -13.39 -9.39 26.65
CA GLN A 347 -14.48 -10.17 27.28
C GLN A 347 -15.79 -9.39 27.45
N ARG A 348 -15.69 -8.07 27.68
CA ARG A 348 -16.88 -7.19 27.82
C ARG A 348 -17.46 -6.80 26.46
N VAL A 349 -16.61 -6.69 25.42
CA VAL A 349 -17.02 -6.21 24.09
C VAL A 349 -17.63 -7.33 23.25
N ILE A 350 -17.07 -8.55 23.30
CA ILE A 350 -17.53 -9.69 22.47
C ILE A 350 -19.06 -9.92 22.58
N PRO A 351 -19.70 -9.98 23.77
CA PRO A 351 -21.15 -10.17 23.86
C PRO A 351 -21.94 -9.08 23.13
N LYS A 352 -21.41 -7.84 23.11
CA LYS A 352 -22.07 -6.71 22.45
C LYS A 352 -21.93 -6.73 20.93
N VAL A 353 -20.82 -7.23 20.41
CA VAL A 353 -20.66 -7.45 18.97
C VAL A 353 -21.65 -8.47 18.44
N ASN A 354 -21.95 -9.52 19.24
CA ASN A 354 -22.92 -10.54 18.86
C ASN A 354 -24.39 -10.06 18.89
N GLU A 355 -24.65 -8.88 19.47
CA GLU A 355 -25.97 -8.23 19.50
C GLU A 355 -26.21 -7.34 18.26
N LEU A 356 -25.14 -7.01 17.48
CA LEU A 356 -25.17 -6.19 16.27
C LEU A 356 -25.37 -7.04 15.01
#